data_507846b7c9b04a405e18fc16a48f5f3e
#
_entry.id   507846b7c9b04a405e18fc16a48f5f3e
#
_cell.length_a   1.000
_cell.length_b   1.000
_cell.length_c   1.000
_cell.angle_alpha   90.00
_cell.angle_beta   90.00
_cell.angle_gamma   90.00
#
_symmetry.space_group_name_H-M   'P 1'
#
loop_
_entity.id
_entity.type
_entity.pdbx_description
1 polymer ?
#
loop_
_entity_poly.entity_id
_entity_poly.type
_entity_poly.pdbx_seq_one_letter_code
_entity_poly.pdbx_strand_id
1 'polypeptide(L)'
;MVQISYQGAGSHNAIYRGKNLGTSVTEAQYAAISAGTFDDLYIGDYWVINGVTWRIAAFDYYLRCGDSDLTTHHAVIVPDTCLYNHVMNDSNVTTGGYVGSKMYTEGLEQAKTTIKAAFSGHVLKHRELLVSATVDGKPSGWAWFDSEVELMNEVMVYGSVAWGAHDGNGYNVASGNGQFHLFSHDHSRAHNRNTWWLRDVVSAARFAFVDDGGAANSADASASFGVRPAFCIKG
;
A
#
# COMPACT_ATOMS: atom_id res chain seq x y z
N MET A 1 34.46 22.79 4.81
CA MET A 1 33.00 22.71 4.86
C MET A 1 32.63 21.33 4.40
N VAL A 2 32.20 20.46 5.29
CA VAL A 2 31.77 19.08 4.91
C VAL A 2 30.40 19.22 4.27
N GLN A 3 30.30 19.00 2.98
CA GLN A 3 29.02 18.95 2.28
C GLN A 3 28.35 17.61 2.67
N ILE A 4 27.40 17.67 3.60
CA ILE A 4 26.55 16.51 3.89
C ILE A 4 25.60 16.39 2.71
N SER A 5 25.93 15.53 1.75
CA SER A 5 24.96 15.14 0.72
C SER A 5 23.97 14.19 1.38
N TYR A 6 22.76 14.65 1.64
CA TYR A 6 21.63 13.77 1.98
C TYR A 6 21.26 12.99 0.71
N GLN A 7 21.94 11.88 0.49
CA GLN A 7 21.55 10.88 -0.51
C GLN A 7 20.83 9.76 0.23
N GLY A 8 19.71 9.32 -0.32
CA GLY A 8 18.92 8.22 0.23
C GLY A 8 17.43 8.55 0.38
N ALA A 9 16.67 7.59 0.91
CA ALA A 9 15.22 7.64 0.98
C ALA A 9 14.66 8.95 1.54
N GLY A 10 15.26 9.51 2.59
CA GLY A 10 14.75 10.71 3.25
C GLY A 10 14.69 11.93 2.32
N SER A 11 15.72 12.18 1.51
CA SER A 11 15.72 13.30 0.56
C SER A 11 14.78 13.08 -0.61
N HIS A 12 14.66 11.84 -1.09
CA HIS A 12 13.76 11.49 -2.19
C HIS A 12 12.29 11.46 -1.77
N ASN A 13 12.01 11.06 -0.54
CA ASN A 13 10.69 11.15 0.08
C ASN A 13 10.22 12.59 0.32
N ALA A 14 11.13 13.55 0.45
CA ALA A 14 10.80 14.95 0.71
C ALA A 14 10.39 15.74 -0.55
N ILE A 15 10.52 15.17 -1.74
CA ILE A 15 10.31 15.88 -3.01
C ILE A 15 9.24 15.17 -3.84
N TYR A 16 8.15 15.87 -4.14
CA TYR A 16 7.16 15.44 -5.13
C TYR A 16 7.51 15.99 -6.50
N ARG A 17 7.62 15.11 -7.51
CA ARG A 17 7.98 15.52 -8.88
C ARG A 17 6.91 15.14 -9.91
N GLY A 18 6.43 13.90 -9.91
CA GLY A 18 5.37 13.44 -10.84
C GLY A 18 5.83 13.27 -12.29
N LYS A 19 7.10 12.94 -12.53
CA LYS A 19 7.67 12.74 -13.88
C LYS A 19 7.27 11.36 -14.44
N ASN A 20 6.96 11.32 -15.74
CA ASN A 20 6.84 10.06 -16.48
C ASN A 20 8.24 9.47 -16.71
N LEU A 21 8.49 8.28 -16.18
CA LEU A 21 9.76 7.57 -16.29
C LEU A 21 9.84 6.59 -17.47
N GLY A 22 8.73 6.45 -18.24
CA GLY A 22 8.66 5.59 -19.41
C GLY A 22 7.72 4.40 -19.26
N THR A 23 7.96 3.37 -20.09
CA THR A 23 7.08 2.19 -20.20
C THR A 23 7.68 0.93 -19.57
N SER A 24 8.82 1.06 -18.92
CA SER A 24 9.48 -0.01 -18.15
C SER A 24 10.44 0.62 -17.13
N VAL A 25 10.70 -0.09 -16.04
CA VAL A 25 11.79 0.27 -15.13
C VAL A 25 13.11 -0.13 -15.78
N THR A 26 14.08 0.79 -15.81
CA THR A 26 15.40 0.52 -16.41
C THR A 26 16.33 -0.16 -15.41
N GLU A 27 17.36 -0.85 -15.89
CA GLU A 27 18.41 -1.44 -15.06
C GLU A 27 19.09 -0.39 -14.15
N ALA A 28 19.29 0.83 -14.66
CA ALA A 28 19.86 1.92 -13.87
C ALA A 28 18.94 2.34 -12.71
N GLN A 29 17.61 2.36 -12.92
CA GLN A 29 16.65 2.64 -11.88
C GLN A 29 16.61 1.52 -10.83
N TYR A 30 16.62 0.25 -11.26
CA TYR A 30 16.73 -0.88 -10.33
C TYR A 30 18.03 -0.84 -9.53
N ALA A 31 19.16 -0.52 -10.17
CA ALA A 31 20.43 -0.36 -9.47
C ALA A 31 20.40 0.78 -8.43
N ALA A 32 19.77 1.91 -8.75
CA ALA A 32 19.59 3.02 -7.82
C ALA A 32 18.70 2.65 -6.62
N ILE A 33 17.63 1.88 -6.84
CA ILE A 33 16.79 1.34 -5.77
C ILE A 33 17.62 0.38 -4.90
N SER A 34 18.34 -0.56 -5.51
CA SER A 34 19.15 -1.55 -4.79
C SER A 34 20.24 -0.90 -3.92
N ALA A 35 20.85 0.16 -4.42
CA ALA A 35 21.86 0.93 -3.70
C ALA A 35 21.30 1.83 -2.60
N GLY A 36 19.98 2.06 -2.55
CA GLY A 36 19.34 3.00 -1.64
C GLY A 36 19.66 4.46 -1.94
N THR A 37 20.20 4.76 -3.13
CA THR A 37 20.49 6.14 -3.57
C THR A 37 19.27 6.79 -4.23
N PHE A 38 18.43 5.99 -4.89
CA PHE A 38 17.21 6.41 -5.62
C PHE A 38 17.46 7.49 -6.68
N ASP A 39 18.64 7.48 -7.30
CA ASP A 39 19.08 8.51 -8.25
C ASP A 39 18.03 8.72 -9.36
N ASP A 40 17.65 10.00 -9.56
CA ASP A 40 16.58 10.46 -10.47
C ASP A 40 15.22 9.76 -10.30
N LEU A 41 14.91 9.30 -9.07
CA LEU A 41 13.59 8.81 -8.66
C LEU A 41 13.05 9.67 -7.52
N TYR A 42 11.80 10.13 -7.61
CA TYR A 42 11.17 10.99 -6.60
C TYR A 42 9.71 10.60 -6.38
N ILE A 43 9.12 11.06 -5.28
CA ILE A 43 7.71 10.80 -4.99
C ILE A 43 6.84 11.34 -6.12
N GLY A 44 5.84 10.55 -6.49
CA GLY A 44 4.89 10.89 -7.55
C GLY A 44 5.37 10.58 -8.97
N ASP A 45 6.65 10.26 -9.18
CA ASP A 45 7.14 9.74 -10.47
C ASP A 45 6.44 8.42 -10.82
N TYR A 46 6.30 8.13 -12.11
CA TYR A 46 5.51 6.98 -12.53
C TYR A 46 6.00 6.36 -13.84
N TRP A 47 5.71 5.09 -13.99
CA TRP A 47 5.81 4.35 -15.25
C TRP A 47 4.42 4.05 -15.79
N VAL A 48 4.30 3.92 -17.11
CA VAL A 48 3.09 3.39 -17.76
C VAL A 48 3.42 2.02 -18.36
N ILE A 49 3.16 0.96 -17.61
CA ILE A 49 3.49 -0.42 -18.00
C ILE A 49 2.20 -1.20 -18.24
N ASN A 50 2.08 -1.82 -19.40
CA ASN A 50 0.88 -2.59 -19.80
C ASN A 50 -0.44 -1.79 -19.67
N GLY A 51 -0.39 -0.47 -19.95
CA GLY A 51 -1.54 0.43 -19.89
C GLY A 51 -1.92 0.89 -18.47
N VAL A 52 -1.20 0.48 -17.44
CA VAL A 52 -1.42 0.91 -16.05
C VAL A 52 -0.36 1.94 -15.67
N THR A 53 -0.77 3.04 -15.03
CA THR A 53 0.13 4.04 -14.45
C THR A 53 0.51 3.59 -13.03
N TRP A 54 1.77 3.25 -12.85
CA TRP A 54 2.37 2.79 -11.61
C TRP A 54 3.19 3.91 -10.99
N ARG A 55 2.80 4.39 -9.81
CA ARG A 55 3.36 5.59 -9.19
C ARG A 55 4.15 5.27 -7.93
N ILE A 56 5.29 5.95 -7.76
CA ILE A 56 6.13 5.85 -6.56
C ILE A 56 5.40 6.58 -5.41
N ALA A 57 5.12 5.82 -4.34
CA ALA A 57 4.40 6.30 -3.18
C ALA A 57 5.30 6.58 -1.97
N ALA A 58 6.39 5.83 -1.82
CA ALA A 58 7.38 6.02 -0.77
C ALA A 58 8.68 5.29 -1.13
N PHE A 59 9.79 5.68 -0.52
CA PHE A 59 11.05 4.92 -0.54
C PHE A 59 11.34 4.39 0.86
N ASP A 60 11.83 3.14 0.93
CA ASP A 60 12.26 2.47 2.16
C ASP A 60 11.20 2.45 3.29
N TYR A 61 9.92 2.42 2.92
CA TYR A 61 8.82 2.48 3.88
C TYR A 61 8.85 1.34 4.90
N TYR A 62 9.25 0.16 4.48
CA TYR A 62 9.35 -1.03 5.33
C TYR A 62 10.78 -1.34 5.78
N LEU A 63 11.75 -0.48 5.47
CA LEU A 63 13.15 -0.72 5.84
C LEU A 63 13.30 -0.76 7.36
N ARG A 64 13.89 -1.83 7.87
CA ARG A 64 14.04 -2.15 9.30
C ARG A 64 12.71 -2.28 10.05
N CYS A 65 11.65 -2.65 9.35
CA CYS A 65 10.34 -2.93 9.91
C CYS A 65 10.04 -4.43 9.85
N GLY A 66 9.11 -4.87 10.73
CA GLY A 66 8.67 -6.25 10.80
C GLY A 66 9.14 -6.95 12.07
N ASP A 67 8.69 -8.18 12.25
CA ASP A 67 9.17 -9.11 13.28
C ASP A 67 10.56 -9.68 12.94
N SER A 68 11.02 -9.42 11.72
CA SER A 68 12.40 -9.59 11.27
C SER A 68 12.78 -8.38 10.43
N ASP A 69 13.99 -7.85 10.63
CA ASP A 69 14.46 -6.64 9.96
C ASP A 69 14.54 -6.82 8.44
N LEU A 70 13.79 -6.01 7.71
CA LEU A 70 13.98 -5.86 6.28
C LEU A 70 15.17 -4.94 6.00
N THR A 71 16.20 -5.46 5.36
CA THR A 71 17.43 -4.70 5.04
C THR A 71 17.53 -4.32 3.56
N THR A 72 16.56 -4.75 2.74
CA THR A 72 16.54 -4.49 1.30
C THR A 72 15.93 -3.12 1.01
N HIS A 73 16.67 -2.25 0.32
CA HIS A 73 16.15 -0.99 -0.17
C HIS A 73 15.05 -1.22 -1.21
N HIS A 74 14.02 -0.36 -1.20
CA HIS A 74 12.86 -0.56 -2.05
C HIS A 74 12.08 0.73 -2.31
N ALA A 75 11.27 0.72 -3.38
CA ALA A 75 10.26 1.72 -3.64
C ALA A 75 8.86 1.11 -3.48
N VAL A 76 7.97 1.79 -2.76
CA VAL A 76 6.55 1.44 -2.68
C VAL A 76 5.84 2.00 -3.90
N ILE A 77 5.07 1.17 -4.57
CA ILE A 77 4.34 1.50 -5.80
C ILE A 77 2.84 1.32 -5.58
N VAL A 78 2.07 2.25 -6.11
CA VAL A 78 0.59 2.17 -6.17
C VAL A 78 0.11 2.46 -7.59
N PRO A 79 -0.96 1.82 -8.09
CA PRO A 79 -1.58 2.22 -9.35
C PRO A 79 -2.36 3.52 -9.18
N ASP A 80 -2.41 4.37 -10.21
CA ASP A 80 -3.21 5.61 -10.17
C ASP A 80 -4.71 5.31 -10.12
N THR A 81 -5.15 4.23 -10.77
CA THR A 81 -6.54 3.78 -10.82
C THR A 81 -6.71 2.39 -10.24
N CYS A 82 -7.94 2.03 -9.89
CA CYS A 82 -8.25 0.66 -9.49
C CYS A 82 -7.99 -0.30 -10.65
N LEU A 83 -7.43 -1.46 -10.35
CA LEU A 83 -7.13 -2.49 -11.34
C LEU A 83 -8.40 -3.23 -11.80
N TYR A 84 -9.33 -3.46 -10.89
CA TYR A 84 -10.63 -4.10 -11.08
C TYR A 84 -11.49 -3.86 -9.84
N ASN A 85 -12.74 -4.37 -9.84
CA ASN A 85 -13.61 -4.35 -8.66
C ASN A 85 -13.72 -5.74 -8.04
N HIS A 86 -13.81 -5.80 -6.71
CA HIS A 86 -14.01 -7.04 -5.96
C HIS A 86 -14.73 -6.76 -4.63
N VAL A 87 -15.34 -7.79 -4.03
CA VAL A 87 -15.92 -7.71 -2.68
C VAL A 87 -14.84 -8.01 -1.63
N MET A 88 -15.02 -7.52 -0.41
CA MET A 88 -14.19 -7.98 0.70
C MET A 88 -14.61 -9.42 1.12
N ASN A 89 -15.91 -9.71 1.17
CA ASN A 89 -16.49 -11.03 1.44
C ASN A 89 -17.80 -11.20 0.69
N ASP A 90 -18.26 -12.44 0.49
CA ASP A 90 -19.55 -12.73 -0.16
C ASP A 90 -20.76 -12.34 0.72
N SER A 91 -20.54 -12.14 2.02
CA SER A 91 -21.54 -11.71 2.99
C SER A 91 -20.97 -10.63 3.90
N ASN A 92 -21.87 -9.95 4.64
CA ASN A 92 -21.49 -8.84 5.51
C ASN A 92 -20.92 -9.37 6.83
N VAL A 93 -19.73 -9.96 6.77
CA VAL A 93 -18.97 -10.46 7.91
C VAL A 93 -17.51 -10.06 7.80
N THR A 94 -16.87 -9.90 8.95
CA THR A 94 -15.42 -9.58 9.06
C THR A 94 -14.68 -10.61 9.92
N THR A 95 -15.29 -11.79 10.11
CA THR A 95 -14.68 -12.89 10.87
C THR A 95 -13.33 -13.27 10.27
N GLY A 96 -12.31 -13.40 11.12
CA GLY A 96 -10.94 -13.66 10.67
C GLY A 96 -10.18 -12.40 10.25
N GLY A 97 -10.78 -11.22 10.39
CA GLY A 97 -10.16 -9.94 10.05
C GLY A 97 -9.87 -9.78 8.55
N TYR A 98 -8.84 -9.04 8.21
CA TYR A 98 -8.44 -8.84 6.82
C TYR A 98 -7.90 -10.12 6.19
N VAL A 99 -7.05 -10.86 6.90
CA VAL A 99 -6.45 -12.09 6.34
C VAL A 99 -7.44 -13.24 6.17
N GLY A 100 -8.57 -13.22 6.89
CA GLY A 100 -9.68 -14.16 6.69
C GLY A 100 -10.66 -13.73 5.59
N SER A 101 -10.48 -12.57 4.98
CA SER A 101 -11.37 -12.07 3.94
C SER A 101 -11.15 -12.78 2.59
N LYS A 102 -12.21 -12.85 1.79
CA LYS A 102 -12.14 -13.33 0.39
C LYS A 102 -11.22 -12.43 -0.46
N MET A 103 -11.18 -11.13 -0.16
CA MET A 103 -10.26 -10.20 -0.82
C MET A 103 -8.81 -10.65 -0.65
N TYR A 104 -8.39 -10.97 0.58
CA TYR A 104 -7.02 -11.39 0.87
C TYR A 104 -6.70 -12.77 0.28
N THR A 105 -7.60 -13.73 0.43
CA THR A 105 -7.37 -15.14 0.03
C THR A 105 -7.51 -15.41 -1.46
N GLU A 106 -8.33 -14.63 -2.16
CA GLU A 106 -8.66 -14.84 -3.58
C GLU A 106 -8.58 -13.54 -4.38
N GLY A 107 -9.16 -12.45 -3.85
CA GLY A 107 -9.36 -11.20 -4.59
C GLY A 107 -8.05 -10.56 -5.08
N LEU A 108 -6.97 -10.65 -4.31
CA LEU A 108 -5.67 -10.06 -4.66
C LEU A 108 -4.88 -10.87 -5.71
N GLU A 109 -5.26 -12.08 -6.05
CA GLU A 109 -4.49 -12.93 -6.99
C GLU A 109 -4.44 -12.32 -8.40
N GLN A 110 -5.51 -11.67 -8.86
CA GLN A 110 -5.50 -10.94 -10.12
C GLN A 110 -4.54 -9.75 -10.09
N ALA A 111 -4.49 -9.00 -8.97
CA ALA A 111 -3.55 -7.90 -8.80
C ALA A 111 -2.10 -8.40 -8.78
N LYS A 112 -1.81 -9.47 -8.04
CA LYS A 112 -0.48 -10.11 -8.01
C LYS A 112 -0.03 -10.54 -9.41
N THR A 113 -0.92 -11.14 -10.19
CA THR A 113 -0.64 -11.51 -11.59
C THR A 113 -0.31 -10.29 -12.44
N THR A 114 -1.12 -9.23 -12.38
CA THR A 114 -0.91 -7.99 -13.13
C THR A 114 0.41 -7.32 -12.75
N ILE A 115 0.71 -7.25 -11.45
CA ILE A 115 1.93 -6.63 -10.92
C ILE A 115 3.17 -7.45 -11.32
N LYS A 116 3.13 -8.78 -11.19
CA LYS A 116 4.23 -9.65 -11.60
C LYS A 116 4.49 -9.60 -13.11
N ALA A 117 3.47 -9.41 -13.94
CA ALA A 117 3.63 -9.18 -15.37
C ALA A 117 4.31 -7.84 -15.69
N ALA A 118 4.17 -6.81 -14.83
CA ALA A 118 4.79 -5.51 -15.04
C ALA A 118 6.21 -5.43 -14.46
N PHE A 119 6.48 -6.04 -13.29
CA PHE A 119 7.71 -5.88 -12.53
C PHE A 119 8.52 -7.18 -12.36
N SER A 120 8.03 -8.31 -12.89
CA SER A 120 8.73 -9.61 -12.91
C SER A 120 9.31 -9.99 -11.52
N GLY A 121 10.59 -10.36 -11.46
CA GLY A 121 11.28 -10.80 -10.24
C GLY A 121 11.62 -9.68 -9.23
N HIS A 122 11.24 -8.43 -9.51
CA HIS A 122 11.57 -7.27 -8.68
C HIS A 122 10.53 -6.97 -7.60
N VAL A 123 9.39 -7.69 -7.55
CA VAL A 123 8.44 -7.55 -6.44
C VAL A 123 9.09 -8.06 -5.16
N LEU A 124 9.13 -7.19 -4.14
CA LEU A 124 9.76 -7.49 -2.87
C LEU A 124 8.74 -8.08 -1.89
N LYS A 125 9.07 -9.25 -1.35
CA LYS A 125 8.37 -9.82 -0.21
C LYS A 125 8.87 -9.18 1.09
N HIS A 126 7.96 -8.78 1.95
CA HIS A 126 8.26 -8.16 3.24
C HIS A 126 7.29 -8.65 4.31
N ARG A 127 7.53 -8.27 5.56
CA ARG A 127 6.66 -8.61 6.68
C ARG A 127 5.65 -7.49 6.92
N GLU A 128 4.36 -7.84 7.02
CA GLU A 128 3.29 -6.92 7.41
C GLU A 128 2.50 -7.44 8.62
N LEU A 129 2.16 -6.53 9.52
CA LEU A 129 1.27 -6.80 10.64
C LEU A 129 -0.17 -6.62 10.16
N LEU A 130 -0.90 -7.73 10.08
CA LEU A 130 -2.26 -7.75 9.53
C LEU A 130 -3.27 -8.21 10.57
N VAL A 131 -4.50 -7.69 10.48
CA VAL A 131 -5.62 -8.13 11.34
C VAL A 131 -6.01 -9.55 10.96
N SER A 132 -5.88 -10.47 11.92
CA SER A 132 -6.11 -11.90 11.74
C SER A 132 -7.28 -12.45 12.57
N ALA A 133 -7.86 -11.64 13.45
CA ALA A 133 -9.04 -12.01 14.22
C ALA A 133 -9.91 -10.79 14.55
N THR A 134 -11.20 -11.03 14.76
CA THR A 134 -12.17 -10.04 15.23
C THR A 134 -13.02 -10.62 16.35
N VAL A 135 -13.35 -9.81 17.33
CA VAL A 135 -14.33 -10.09 18.39
C VAL A 135 -15.30 -8.91 18.45
N ASP A 136 -16.60 -9.21 18.43
CA ASP A 136 -17.65 -8.18 18.43
C ASP A 136 -17.46 -7.09 17.35
N GLY A 137 -16.95 -7.53 16.19
CA GLY A 137 -16.71 -6.66 15.03
C GLY A 137 -15.53 -5.70 15.17
N LYS A 138 -14.67 -5.92 16.14
CA LYS A 138 -13.42 -5.16 16.31
C LYS A 138 -12.22 -6.06 16.08
N PRO A 139 -11.12 -5.53 15.55
CA PRO A 139 -9.85 -6.27 15.52
C PRO A 139 -9.49 -6.73 16.94
N SER A 140 -9.17 -8.00 17.09
CA SER A 140 -8.81 -8.62 18.36
C SER A 140 -7.51 -9.42 18.28
N GLY A 141 -6.96 -9.57 17.09
CA GLY A 141 -5.70 -10.25 16.86
C GLY A 141 -4.99 -9.69 15.64
N TRP A 142 -3.66 -9.58 15.76
CA TRP A 142 -2.75 -9.24 14.69
C TRP A 142 -1.65 -10.27 14.63
N ALA A 143 -1.21 -10.58 13.42
CA ALA A 143 -0.06 -11.44 13.22
C ALA A 143 0.78 -10.90 12.06
N TRP A 144 2.06 -11.27 12.07
CA TRP A 144 2.97 -10.95 10.98
C TRP A 144 2.81 -11.96 9.85
N PHE A 145 2.62 -11.43 8.66
CA PHE A 145 2.47 -12.23 7.43
C PHE A 145 3.54 -11.84 6.41
N ASP A 146 3.91 -12.78 5.58
CA ASP A 146 4.67 -12.53 4.37
C ASP A 146 3.75 -11.89 3.33
N SER A 147 4.06 -10.66 2.94
CA SER A 147 3.27 -9.87 2.01
C SER A 147 4.07 -9.47 0.79
N GLU A 148 3.44 -9.52 -0.38
CA GLU A 148 3.97 -9.01 -1.65
C GLU A 148 3.08 -7.91 -2.21
N VAL A 149 1.76 -8.06 -2.09
CA VAL A 149 0.74 -7.15 -2.62
C VAL A 149 -0.42 -7.11 -1.63
N GLU A 150 -0.71 -5.92 -1.10
CA GLU A 150 -1.75 -5.73 -0.10
C GLU A 150 -2.66 -4.54 -0.40
N LEU A 151 -3.88 -4.55 0.11
CA LEU A 151 -4.64 -3.32 0.21
C LEU A 151 -3.95 -2.37 1.19
N MET A 152 -4.01 -1.07 0.90
CA MET A 152 -3.57 -0.04 1.84
C MET A 152 -4.50 0.02 3.05
N ASN A 153 -4.00 0.52 4.18
CA ASN A 153 -4.80 0.90 5.33
C ASN A 153 -5.05 2.42 5.37
N GLU A 154 -5.92 2.87 6.27
CA GLU A 154 -6.23 4.29 6.43
C GLU A 154 -4.99 5.13 6.78
N VAL A 155 -4.08 4.60 7.60
CA VAL A 155 -2.84 5.32 7.97
C VAL A 155 -1.96 5.56 6.75
N MET A 156 -1.83 4.60 5.86
CA MET A 156 -1.05 4.76 4.61
C MET A 156 -1.61 5.86 3.71
N VAL A 157 -2.93 6.06 3.71
CA VAL A 157 -3.60 7.04 2.86
C VAL A 157 -3.76 8.40 3.55
N TYR A 158 -4.15 8.43 4.83
CA TYR A 158 -4.55 9.65 5.54
C TYR A 158 -3.61 10.07 6.67
N GLY A 159 -2.64 9.22 7.03
CA GLY A 159 -1.76 9.46 8.18
C GLY A 159 -2.42 9.19 9.54
N SER A 160 -3.69 8.80 9.55
CA SER A 160 -4.47 8.49 10.77
C SER A 160 -5.57 7.49 10.46
N VAL A 161 -6.08 6.84 11.50
CA VAL A 161 -7.29 6.02 11.42
C VAL A 161 -8.53 6.92 11.52
N ALA A 162 -9.46 6.77 10.59
CA ALA A 162 -10.73 7.52 10.55
C ALA A 162 -11.93 6.64 10.91
N TRP A 163 -12.04 5.46 10.30
CA TRP A 163 -13.14 4.51 10.47
C TRP A 163 -12.71 3.18 11.04
N GLY A 164 -11.48 2.76 10.79
CA GLY A 164 -10.95 1.49 11.28
C GLY A 164 -11.14 1.34 12.79
N ALA A 165 -11.67 0.20 13.21
CA ALA A 165 -11.80 -0.10 14.63
C ALA A 165 -10.44 -0.54 15.19
N HIS A 166 -10.16 -0.16 16.42
CA HIS A 166 -9.01 -0.62 17.20
C HIS A 166 -9.47 -1.13 18.56
N ASP A 167 -8.70 -2.04 19.12
CA ASP A 167 -8.98 -2.67 20.40
C ASP A 167 -8.52 -1.86 21.61
N GLY A 168 -8.08 -0.64 21.41
CA GLY A 168 -7.50 0.21 22.45
C GLY A 168 -5.98 0.02 22.65
N ASN A 169 -5.36 -0.95 21.99
CA ASN A 169 -3.91 -1.17 22.08
C ASN A 169 -3.10 -0.38 21.03
N GLY A 170 -3.76 0.33 20.14
CA GLY A 170 -3.11 1.26 19.20
C GLY A 170 -2.32 0.60 18.06
N TYR A 171 -2.46 -0.70 17.84
CA TYR A 171 -1.69 -1.45 16.84
C TYR A 171 -2.29 -1.46 15.42
N ASN A 172 -3.05 -0.46 15.05
CA ASN A 172 -3.50 -0.32 13.64
C ASN A 172 -2.39 0.17 12.69
N VAL A 173 -1.18 0.33 13.18
CA VAL A 173 -0.05 0.79 12.38
C VAL A 173 0.77 -0.42 11.98
N ALA A 174 0.57 -0.91 10.79
CA ALA A 174 1.15 -2.16 10.29
C ALA A 174 2.66 -2.15 10.28
N SER A 175 3.42 -1.19 10.36
CA SER A 175 4.88 -1.21 10.26
C SER A 175 5.59 -0.11 11.04
N GLY A 176 4.87 0.60 11.90
CA GLY A 176 5.43 1.74 12.64
C GLY A 176 5.66 2.98 11.77
N ASN A 177 5.27 2.95 10.51
CA ASN A 177 5.38 4.05 9.58
C ASN A 177 4.03 4.76 9.38
N GLY A 178 4.09 6.04 9.03
CA GLY A 178 2.92 6.87 8.85
C GLY A 178 2.33 6.80 7.44
N GLN A 179 1.84 7.94 6.98
CA GLN A 179 1.27 8.12 5.65
C GLN A 179 2.30 7.89 4.54
N PHE A 180 1.89 7.30 3.43
CA PHE A 180 2.74 7.30 2.23
C PHE A 180 3.02 8.72 1.77
N HIS A 181 4.26 9.01 1.45
CA HIS A 181 4.69 10.36 1.04
C HIS A 181 3.93 10.87 -0.17
N LEU A 182 3.47 9.98 -1.06
CA LEU A 182 2.59 10.35 -2.17
C LEU A 182 1.35 11.11 -1.72
N PHE A 183 0.62 10.58 -0.75
CA PHE A 183 -0.63 11.18 -0.28
C PHE A 183 -0.40 12.38 0.65
N SER A 184 0.73 12.43 1.36
CA SER A 184 1.08 13.59 2.17
C SER A 184 1.50 14.79 1.32
N HIS A 185 2.13 14.58 0.17
CA HIS A 185 2.51 15.64 -0.77
C HIS A 185 1.37 16.06 -1.69
N ASP A 186 0.57 15.10 -2.16
CA ASP A 186 -0.53 15.35 -3.10
C ASP A 186 -1.76 14.55 -2.66
N HIS A 187 -2.56 15.13 -1.78
CA HIS A 187 -3.77 14.53 -1.26
C HIS A 187 -4.79 14.18 -2.37
N SER A 188 -4.74 14.89 -3.51
CA SER A 188 -5.61 14.60 -4.64
C SER A 188 -5.37 13.20 -5.23
N ARG A 189 -4.24 12.56 -4.94
CA ARG A 189 -3.94 11.19 -5.35
C ARG A 189 -4.79 10.12 -4.66
N ALA A 190 -5.45 10.44 -3.56
CA ALA A 190 -6.49 9.58 -2.98
C ALA A 190 -7.72 9.50 -3.91
N HIS A 191 -8.03 10.58 -4.62
CA HIS A 191 -9.08 10.61 -5.63
C HIS A 191 -8.69 9.77 -6.85
N ASN A 192 -9.57 8.88 -7.30
CA ASN A 192 -9.42 8.25 -8.61
C ASN A 192 -10.76 8.13 -9.36
N ARG A 193 -11.78 8.87 -8.87
CA ARG A 193 -13.18 8.84 -9.36
C ARG A 193 -13.85 7.46 -9.21
N ASN A 194 -13.25 6.58 -8.45
CA ASN A 194 -13.80 5.28 -8.06
C ASN A 194 -13.67 5.12 -6.56
N THR A 195 -14.65 4.49 -5.96
CA THR A 195 -14.57 4.01 -4.58
C THR A 195 -13.64 2.78 -4.55
N TRP A 196 -12.73 2.69 -3.59
CA TRP A 196 -11.78 1.58 -3.49
C TRP A 196 -11.50 1.15 -2.07
N TRP A 197 -11.32 -0.16 -1.87
CA TRP A 197 -11.17 -0.78 -0.58
C TRP A 197 -9.87 -0.45 0.14
N LEU A 198 -9.99 -0.28 1.45
CA LEU A 198 -8.90 -0.35 2.42
C LEU A 198 -9.03 -1.65 3.23
N ARG A 199 -7.96 -2.06 3.91
CA ARG A 199 -7.93 -3.31 4.66
C ARG A 199 -8.44 -3.20 6.10
N ASP A 200 -8.76 -1.98 6.58
CA ASP A 200 -9.16 -1.75 7.96
C ASP A 200 -10.54 -2.30 8.25
N VAL A 201 -10.64 -3.12 9.30
CA VAL A 201 -11.91 -3.60 9.83
C VAL A 201 -12.58 -2.47 10.60
N VAL A 202 -13.86 -2.20 10.31
CA VAL A 202 -14.63 -1.12 10.95
C VAL A 202 -15.64 -1.69 11.94
N SER A 203 -16.30 -2.78 11.58
CA SER A 203 -17.34 -3.43 12.41
C SER A 203 -17.47 -4.90 12.04
N ALA A 204 -18.41 -5.61 12.67
CA ALA A 204 -18.72 -7.01 12.35
C ALA A 204 -19.11 -7.26 10.89
N ALA A 205 -19.47 -6.22 10.14
CA ALA A 205 -19.99 -6.32 8.77
C ALA A 205 -19.21 -5.45 7.75
N ARG A 206 -18.32 -4.54 8.22
CA ARG A 206 -17.80 -3.45 7.38
C ARG A 206 -16.29 -3.34 7.38
N PHE A 207 -15.76 -2.99 6.22
CA PHE A 207 -14.38 -2.52 6.03
C PHE A 207 -14.36 -1.04 5.63
N ALA A 208 -13.23 -0.38 5.89
CA ALA A 208 -12.98 0.97 5.41
C ALA A 208 -12.76 1.00 3.90
N PHE A 209 -13.06 2.14 3.29
CA PHE A 209 -12.79 2.42 1.90
C PHE A 209 -12.51 3.91 1.68
N VAL A 210 -11.93 4.25 0.55
CA VAL A 210 -11.82 5.62 0.04
C VAL A 210 -12.93 5.84 -0.96
N ASP A 211 -13.73 6.89 -0.77
CA ASP A 211 -14.79 7.21 -1.73
C ASP A 211 -14.25 7.84 -3.03
N ASP A 212 -15.12 8.08 -3.99
CA ASP A 212 -14.77 8.65 -5.29
C ASP A 212 -14.22 10.08 -5.20
N GLY A 213 -14.52 10.80 -4.13
CA GLY A 213 -13.98 12.12 -3.78
C GLY A 213 -12.69 12.08 -2.95
N GLY A 214 -12.20 10.89 -2.56
CA GLY A 214 -10.98 10.72 -1.79
C GLY A 214 -11.17 10.76 -0.27
N ALA A 215 -12.41 10.84 0.24
CA ALA A 215 -12.68 10.82 1.68
C ALA A 215 -12.74 9.38 2.23
N ALA A 216 -12.35 9.23 3.50
CA ALA A 216 -12.49 7.96 4.22
C ALA A 216 -13.96 7.66 4.50
N ASN A 217 -14.37 6.40 4.34
CA ASN A 217 -15.71 5.93 4.64
C ASN A 217 -15.71 4.43 4.95
N SER A 218 -16.86 3.83 5.23
CA SER A 218 -17.01 2.40 5.51
C SER A 218 -18.21 1.79 4.81
N ALA A 219 -18.09 0.56 4.34
CA ALA A 219 -19.15 -0.16 3.66
C ALA A 219 -19.22 -1.62 4.09
N ASP A 220 -20.38 -2.24 3.81
CA ASP A 220 -20.62 -3.64 4.01
C ASP A 220 -19.65 -4.49 3.18
N ALA A 221 -19.11 -5.55 3.77
CA ALA A 221 -18.08 -6.39 3.17
C ALA A 221 -18.45 -7.01 1.82
N SER A 222 -19.76 -7.15 1.53
CA SER A 222 -20.28 -7.66 0.27
C SER A 222 -20.43 -6.61 -0.83
N ALA A 223 -20.16 -5.33 -0.55
CA ALA A 223 -20.13 -4.31 -1.59
C ALA A 223 -18.95 -4.55 -2.56
N SER A 224 -19.14 -4.22 -3.84
CA SER A 224 -18.10 -4.38 -4.86
C SER A 224 -17.46 -3.05 -5.17
N PHE A 225 -16.22 -2.84 -4.71
CA PHE A 225 -15.45 -1.64 -4.96
C PHE A 225 -14.09 -1.95 -5.58
N GLY A 226 -13.38 -0.90 -5.96
CA GLY A 226 -12.10 -1.00 -6.63
C GLY A 226 -11.02 -1.64 -5.77
N VAL A 227 -10.16 -2.42 -6.42
CA VAL A 227 -8.92 -2.95 -5.86
C VAL A 227 -7.76 -2.06 -6.30
N ARG A 228 -7.20 -1.33 -5.36
CA ARG A 228 -6.06 -0.44 -5.52
C ARG A 228 -4.96 -0.80 -4.52
N PRO A 229 -4.14 -1.80 -4.84
CA PRO A 229 -3.14 -2.31 -3.90
C PRO A 229 -1.89 -1.45 -3.85
N ALA A 230 -1.07 -1.68 -2.80
CA ALA A 230 0.32 -1.25 -2.71
C ALA A 230 1.23 -2.48 -2.76
N PHE A 231 2.44 -2.31 -3.29
CA PHE A 231 3.50 -3.31 -3.31
C PHE A 231 4.86 -2.65 -3.36
N CYS A 232 5.90 -3.42 -3.08
CA CYS A 232 7.27 -2.93 -3.12
C CYS A 232 8.03 -3.52 -4.30
N ILE A 233 8.89 -2.71 -4.93
CA ILE A 233 9.89 -3.18 -5.88
C ILE A 233 11.29 -2.98 -5.32
N LYS A 234 12.18 -3.91 -5.61
CA LYS A 234 13.62 -3.90 -5.31
C LYS A 234 14.44 -3.91 -6.59
N GLY A 235 15.69 -3.60 -6.49
CA GLY A 235 16.65 -3.76 -7.58
C GLY A 235 17.17 -5.20 -7.75
#